data_d239f2acd263a477437ef187dd1bdc0e
#
_entry.id   d239f2acd263a477437ef187dd1bdc0e
#
_cell.length_a   1.000
_cell.length_b   1.000
_cell.length_c   1.000
_cell.angle_alpha   90.00
_cell.angle_beta   90.00
_cell.angle_gamma   90.00
#
_symmetry.space_group_name_H-M   'P 1'
#
loop_
_entity.id
_entity.type
_entity.pdbx_description
1 polymer ?
#
loop_
_entity_poly.entity_id
_entity_poly.type
_entity_poly.pdbx_seq_one_letter_code
_entity_poly.pdbx_strand_id
1 'polypeptide(L)'
;MLDGPSAKQPWNINIHYDALLESRVPLDARRVLDVGCGDGFLAARLARRVSDVTALDSDAPVLQRARNRFATAPIKWVHGDVMSAEFPGAGCGASDAVGAFDAVVSNAALHHVGDTRAALQRLARLVAPGGTLAVVTFVKPSFRNGLWHLTSWVACGAVNRIKGKWEHTAPVKWPPPDTLRQLRGHVRGLLPDARVRRLLFGRVLISWRAPD
;
A
#
# COMPACT_ATOMS: atom_id res chain seq x y z
N MET A 1 22.22 22.95 -1.84
CA MET A 1 21.45 24.18 -2.11
C MET A 1 20.31 23.82 -3.04
N LEU A 2 19.14 23.43 -2.50
CA LEU A 2 17.95 23.00 -3.26
C LEU A 2 16.73 23.70 -2.63
N ASP A 3 16.72 25.03 -2.73
CA ASP A 3 15.52 25.82 -2.44
C ASP A 3 15.03 26.42 -3.76
N GLY A 4 14.28 25.61 -4.52
CA GLY A 4 13.36 26.10 -5.53
C GLY A 4 12.01 26.40 -4.86
N PRO A 5 11.14 27.28 -5.46
CA PRO A 5 9.95 27.78 -4.82
C PRO A 5 9.02 26.64 -4.38
N SER A 6 8.53 26.73 -3.15
CA SER A 6 7.59 25.82 -2.47
C SER A 6 6.44 25.35 -3.37
N ALA A 7 6.69 24.37 -4.20
CA ALA A 7 5.62 23.62 -4.85
C ALA A 7 4.85 22.92 -3.73
N LYS A 8 3.59 23.30 -3.52
CA LYS A 8 2.69 22.62 -2.56
C LYS A 8 2.84 21.12 -2.77
N GLN A 9 3.22 20.40 -1.71
CA GLN A 9 3.32 18.94 -1.81
C GLN A 9 2.00 18.38 -2.35
N PRO A 10 2.08 17.51 -3.37
CA PRO A 10 0.87 16.94 -3.93
C PRO A 10 0.08 16.24 -2.83
N TRP A 11 -1.22 16.52 -2.75
CA TRP A 11 -2.08 15.95 -1.74
C TRP A 11 -3.24 15.21 -2.39
N ASN A 12 -3.43 13.98 -1.97
CA ASN A 12 -4.64 13.20 -2.14
C ASN A 12 -4.80 12.26 -0.94
N ILE A 13 -5.91 11.55 -0.89
CA ILE A 13 -6.21 10.65 0.22
C ILE A 13 -5.22 9.49 0.32
N ASN A 14 -4.65 9.02 -0.78
CA ASN A 14 -3.66 7.96 -0.74
C ASN A 14 -2.36 8.50 -0.13
N ILE A 15 -1.82 9.61 -0.63
CA ILE A 15 -0.62 10.28 -0.07
C ILE A 15 -0.79 10.61 1.43
N HIS A 16 -2.03 10.94 1.86
CA HIS A 16 -2.32 11.17 3.29
C HIS A 16 -1.95 9.98 4.18
N TYR A 17 -2.08 8.75 3.67
CA TYR A 17 -1.80 7.55 4.46
C TYR A 17 -0.36 7.03 4.32
N ASP A 18 0.48 7.64 3.50
CA ASP A 18 1.88 7.21 3.34
C ASP A 18 2.65 7.31 4.66
N ALA A 19 2.45 8.38 5.45
CA ALA A 19 3.07 8.53 6.76
C ALA A 19 2.61 7.46 7.76
N LEU A 20 1.34 7.06 7.71
CA LEU A 20 0.81 5.98 8.53
C LEU A 20 1.44 4.64 8.15
N LEU A 21 1.54 4.33 6.85
CA LEU A 21 2.16 3.09 6.38
C LEU A 21 3.66 3.06 6.71
N GLU A 22 4.38 4.16 6.48
CA GLU A 22 5.78 4.28 6.89
C GLU A 22 5.98 4.00 8.38
N SER A 23 5.08 4.50 9.25
CA SER A 23 5.16 4.27 10.70
C SER A 23 4.93 2.81 11.12
N ARG A 24 4.46 1.95 10.20
CA ARG A 24 4.27 0.52 10.42
C ARG A 24 5.47 -0.31 10.01
N VAL A 25 6.39 0.26 9.26
CA VAL A 25 7.64 -0.39 8.88
C VAL A 25 8.61 -0.34 10.05
N PRO A 26 9.18 -1.46 10.52
CA PRO A 26 10.16 -1.50 11.59
C PRO A 26 11.33 -0.53 11.34
N LEU A 27 11.88 0.04 12.40
CA LEU A 27 12.99 1.01 12.28
C LEU A 27 14.27 0.36 11.76
N ASP A 28 14.46 -0.91 12.02
CA ASP A 28 15.58 -1.75 11.62
C ASP A 28 15.34 -2.48 10.29
N ALA A 29 14.18 -2.28 9.65
CA ALA A 29 13.87 -2.87 8.36
C ALA A 29 14.87 -2.41 7.30
N ARG A 30 15.42 -3.38 6.56
CA ARG A 30 16.39 -3.18 5.48
C ARG A 30 15.78 -3.38 4.11
N ARG A 31 14.84 -4.32 3.96
CA ARG A 31 14.18 -4.67 2.70
C ARG A 31 12.68 -4.45 2.83
N VAL A 32 12.15 -3.54 2.04
CA VAL A 32 10.72 -3.20 2.05
C VAL A 32 10.14 -3.30 0.65
N LEU A 33 8.95 -3.89 0.54
CA LEU A 33 8.18 -3.97 -0.68
C LEU A 33 6.96 -3.03 -0.58
N ASP A 34 6.82 -2.13 -1.55
CA ASP A 34 5.62 -1.30 -1.76
C ASP A 34 4.81 -1.89 -2.92
N VAL A 35 3.65 -2.47 -2.61
CA VAL A 35 2.78 -3.17 -3.57
C VAL A 35 1.67 -2.26 -4.07
N GLY A 36 1.61 -2.08 -5.40
CA GLY A 36 0.76 -1.11 -6.05
C GLY A 36 1.25 0.31 -5.74
N CYS A 37 2.54 0.55 -6.02
CA CYS A 37 3.23 1.79 -5.63
C CYS A 37 2.70 3.04 -6.35
N GLY A 38 1.93 2.87 -7.42
CA GLY A 38 1.35 3.97 -8.18
C GLY A 38 2.40 5.01 -8.60
N ASP A 39 2.16 6.26 -8.28
CA ASP A 39 3.07 7.38 -8.59
C ASP A 39 4.36 7.43 -7.74
N GLY A 40 4.61 6.42 -6.87
CA GLY A 40 5.87 6.19 -6.16
C GLY A 40 6.10 7.03 -4.91
N PHE A 41 5.12 7.78 -4.40
CA PHE A 41 5.31 8.66 -3.24
C PHE A 41 5.66 7.90 -1.96
N LEU A 42 4.98 6.77 -1.68
CA LEU A 42 5.28 5.92 -0.52
C LEU A 42 6.67 5.29 -0.66
N ALA A 43 7.00 4.72 -1.83
CA ALA A 43 8.32 4.15 -2.09
C ALA A 43 9.44 5.18 -1.89
N ALA A 44 9.28 6.40 -2.43
CA ALA A 44 10.26 7.48 -2.27
C ALA A 44 10.40 7.94 -0.81
N ARG A 45 9.31 7.92 -0.05
CA ARG A 45 9.32 8.22 1.38
C ARG A 45 10.09 7.15 2.17
N LEU A 46 9.85 5.88 1.87
CA LEU A 46 10.54 4.74 2.48
C LEU A 46 12.04 4.74 2.18
N ALA A 47 12.43 5.06 0.94
CA ALA A 47 13.82 5.10 0.51
C ALA A 47 14.69 6.14 1.23
N ARG A 48 14.10 7.05 2.02
CA ARG A 48 14.86 7.99 2.85
C ARG A 48 15.52 7.33 4.07
N ARG A 49 15.02 6.16 4.50
CA ARG A 49 15.50 5.46 5.69
C ARG A 49 15.72 3.96 5.51
N VAL A 50 15.17 3.37 4.46
CA VAL A 50 15.30 1.94 4.14
C VAL A 50 16.30 1.80 3.00
N SER A 51 17.27 0.91 3.16
CA SER A 51 18.36 0.74 2.21
C SER A 51 17.95 0.02 0.91
N ASP A 52 16.96 -0.85 0.97
CA ASP A 52 16.49 -1.65 -0.18
C ASP A 52 14.96 -1.56 -0.27
N VAL A 53 14.47 -0.65 -1.11
CA VAL A 53 13.06 -0.47 -1.39
C VAL A 53 12.75 -1.01 -2.78
N THR A 54 11.83 -1.98 -2.83
CA THR A 54 11.25 -2.47 -4.08
C THR A 54 9.84 -1.91 -4.23
N ALA A 55 9.55 -1.30 -5.36
CA ALA A 55 8.25 -0.71 -5.69
C ALA A 55 7.65 -1.46 -6.88
N LEU A 56 6.54 -2.14 -6.64
CA LEU A 56 5.83 -2.98 -7.62
C LEU A 56 4.54 -2.30 -8.06
N ASP A 57 4.30 -2.24 -9.36
CA ASP A 57 3.00 -1.87 -9.92
C ASP A 57 2.71 -2.64 -11.21
N SER A 58 1.44 -2.96 -11.44
CA SER A 58 0.97 -3.65 -12.64
C SER A 58 0.69 -2.69 -13.81
N ASP A 59 0.63 -1.39 -13.57
CA ASP A 59 0.41 -0.37 -14.58
C ASP A 59 1.76 0.22 -15.05
N ALA A 60 2.24 -0.24 -16.21
CA ALA A 60 3.53 0.17 -16.74
C ALA A 60 3.65 1.70 -16.98
N PRO A 61 2.65 2.41 -17.55
CA PRO A 61 2.63 3.85 -17.67
C PRO A 61 2.74 4.59 -16.33
N VAL A 62 2.02 4.14 -15.30
CA VAL A 62 2.09 4.72 -13.94
C VAL A 62 3.48 4.54 -13.37
N LEU A 63 4.01 3.32 -13.44
CA LEU A 63 5.34 2.99 -12.94
C LEU A 63 6.44 3.80 -13.65
N GLN A 64 6.32 4.01 -14.96
CA GLN A 64 7.28 4.82 -15.71
C GLN A 64 7.27 6.28 -15.26
N ARG A 65 6.08 6.85 -14.95
CA ARG A 65 5.99 8.20 -14.38
C ARG A 65 6.62 8.29 -13.00
N ALA A 66 6.39 7.27 -12.15
CA ALA A 66 7.00 7.18 -10.82
C ALA A 66 8.52 7.13 -10.92
N ARG A 67 9.05 6.28 -11.79
CA ARG A 67 10.50 6.17 -12.06
C ARG A 67 11.11 7.49 -12.52
N ASN A 68 10.46 8.18 -13.43
CA ASN A 68 10.94 9.49 -13.92
C ASN A 68 10.90 10.56 -12.83
N ARG A 69 9.85 10.57 -12.00
CA ARG A 69 9.68 11.53 -10.89
C ARG A 69 10.74 11.34 -9.81
N PHE A 70 11.10 10.12 -9.52
CA PHE A 70 12.03 9.76 -8.45
C PHE A 70 13.31 9.10 -9.01
N ALA A 71 13.81 9.60 -10.15
CA ALA A 71 14.95 9.01 -10.87
C ALA A 71 16.23 8.91 -10.03
N THR A 72 16.41 9.79 -9.04
CA THR A 72 17.59 9.79 -8.15
C THR A 72 17.41 8.98 -6.86
N ALA A 73 16.19 8.50 -6.59
CA ALA A 73 15.94 7.71 -5.39
C ALA A 73 16.41 6.25 -5.59
N PRO A 74 17.03 5.63 -4.58
CA PRO A 74 17.52 4.25 -4.66
C PRO A 74 16.35 3.24 -4.53
N ILE A 75 15.47 3.20 -5.53
CA ILE A 75 14.29 2.36 -5.56
C ILE A 75 14.40 1.36 -6.71
N LYS A 76 14.13 0.09 -6.41
CA LYS A 76 13.98 -0.97 -7.42
C LYS A 76 12.55 -0.96 -7.95
N TRP A 77 12.36 -0.47 -9.16
CA TRP A 77 11.04 -0.41 -9.80
C TRP A 77 10.77 -1.70 -10.56
N VAL A 78 9.71 -2.42 -10.18
CA VAL A 78 9.32 -3.70 -10.76
C VAL A 78 7.94 -3.55 -11.40
N HIS A 79 7.82 -3.87 -12.69
CA HIS A 79 6.55 -3.96 -13.39
C HIS A 79 6.03 -5.39 -13.29
N GLY A 80 4.82 -5.57 -12.76
CA GLY A 80 4.18 -6.90 -12.67
C GLY A 80 2.98 -6.93 -11.73
N ASP A 81 2.25 -8.04 -11.80
CA ASP A 81 1.17 -8.36 -10.87
C ASP A 81 1.76 -9.04 -9.64
N VAL A 82 1.39 -8.62 -8.43
CA VAL A 82 1.87 -9.18 -7.17
C VAL A 82 1.60 -10.68 -7.05
N MET A 83 0.55 -11.17 -7.71
CA MET A 83 0.18 -12.59 -7.69
C MET A 83 1.18 -13.49 -8.43
N SER A 84 1.89 -12.93 -9.42
CA SER A 84 2.84 -13.65 -10.27
C SER A 84 4.24 -13.04 -10.29
N ALA A 85 4.44 -11.85 -9.70
CA ALA A 85 5.71 -11.16 -9.74
C ALA A 85 6.82 -11.97 -9.06
N GLU A 86 7.96 -12.02 -9.75
CA GLU A 86 9.23 -12.51 -9.22
C GLU A 86 10.06 -11.34 -8.72
N PHE A 87 10.78 -11.56 -7.62
CA PHE A 87 11.61 -10.52 -7.00
C PHE A 87 13.08 -10.92 -7.08
N PRO A 88 13.82 -10.46 -8.10
CA PRO A 88 15.25 -10.78 -8.27
C PRO A 88 16.06 -10.33 -7.04
N GLY A 89 16.86 -11.24 -6.50
CA GLY A 89 17.75 -10.96 -5.36
C GLY A 89 17.11 -11.17 -3.98
N ALA A 90 15.88 -11.68 -3.92
CA ALA A 90 15.21 -11.99 -2.65
C ALA A 90 15.66 -13.34 -2.02
N GLY A 91 16.81 -13.86 -2.39
CA GLY A 91 17.46 -15.07 -1.81
C GLY A 91 16.76 -16.38 -2.13
N CYS A 92 17.50 -17.32 -2.76
CA CYS A 92 17.10 -18.68 -3.15
C CYS A 92 15.98 -18.83 -4.17
N GLY A 93 16.34 -19.11 -5.43
CA GLY A 93 15.57 -19.89 -6.40
C GLY A 93 14.19 -19.37 -6.75
N ALA A 94 14.18 -18.51 -7.65
CA ALA A 94 13.26 -18.24 -8.81
C ALA A 94 11.76 -18.09 -8.67
N SER A 95 10.98 -18.72 -7.82
CA SER A 95 9.50 -18.55 -7.94
C SER A 95 8.76 -18.09 -6.70
N ASP A 96 9.38 -18.21 -5.54
CA ASP A 96 8.73 -17.86 -4.28
C ASP A 96 9.67 -17.01 -3.41
N ALA A 97 9.56 -15.70 -3.52
CA ALA A 97 10.23 -14.77 -2.60
C ALA A 97 9.64 -14.83 -1.18
N VAL A 98 9.47 -16.08 -0.65
CA VAL A 98 8.91 -16.31 0.67
C VAL A 98 9.85 -15.72 1.73
N GLY A 99 9.31 -14.84 2.59
CA GLY A 99 10.08 -14.24 3.66
C GLY A 99 11.17 -13.25 3.18
N ALA A 100 11.02 -12.67 2.00
CA ALA A 100 12.05 -11.83 1.40
C ALA A 100 12.14 -10.41 1.98
N PHE A 101 11.06 -9.91 2.60
CA PHE A 101 10.95 -8.51 2.99
C PHE A 101 10.67 -8.36 4.49
N ASP A 102 11.41 -7.49 5.14
CA ASP A 102 11.21 -7.13 6.55
C ASP A 102 9.88 -6.38 6.74
N ALA A 103 9.40 -5.71 5.70
CA ALA A 103 8.06 -5.17 5.66
C ALA A 103 7.47 -5.20 4.23
N VAL A 104 6.18 -5.48 4.16
CA VAL A 104 5.36 -5.36 2.95
C VAL A 104 4.27 -4.32 3.22
N VAL A 105 4.22 -3.29 2.40
CA VAL A 105 3.21 -2.23 2.48
C VAL A 105 2.40 -2.15 1.21
N SER A 106 1.14 -1.71 1.33
CA SER A 106 0.28 -1.47 0.17
C SER A 106 -0.71 -0.36 0.48
N ASN A 107 -0.78 0.63 -0.40
CA ASN A 107 -1.69 1.75 -0.26
C ASN A 107 -2.71 1.81 -1.40
N ALA A 108 -3.95 1.48 -1.09
CA ALA A 108 -5.08 1.54 -2.04
C ALA A 108 -4.91 0.66 -3.31
N ALA A 109 -4.20 -0.48 -3.21
CA ALA A 109 -4.02 -1.41 -4.31
C ALA A 109 -4.76 -2.74 -4.12
N LEU A 110 -4.90 -3.23 -2.89
CA LEU A 110 -5.50 -4.55 -2.61
C LEU A 110 -6.88 -4.77 -3.25
N HIS A 111 -7.73 -3.73 -3.34
CA HIS A 111 -9.06 -3.84 -3.92
C HIS A 111 -9.07 -4.00 -5.45
N HIS A 112 -7.93 -3.85 -6.11
CA HIS A 112 -7.77 -4.13 -7.54
C HIS A 112 -7.55 -5.61 -7.83
N VAL A 113 -7.08 -6.38 -6.86
CA VAL A 113 -6.90 -7.83 -7.00
C VAL A 113 -8.26 -8.52 -6.91
N GLY A 114 -8.55 -9.44 -7.82
CA GLY A 114 -9.87 -10.08 -7.92
C GLY A 114 -10.22 -10.94 -6.70
N ASP A 115 -9.24 -11.62 -6.11
CA ASP A 115 -9.38 -12.45 -4.90
C ASP A 115 -8.58 -11.84 -3.74
N THR A 116 -9.29 -11.15 -2.87
CA THR A 116 -8.69 -10.51 -1.67
C THR A 116 -8.03 -11.53 -0.74
N ARG A 117 -8.59 -12.75 -0.62
CA ARG A 117 -8.05 -13.79 0.25
C ARG A 117 -6.70 -14.29 -0.30
N ALA A 118 -6.65 -14.62 -1.58
CA ALA A 118 -5.41 -15.04 -2.23
C ALA A 118 -4.34 -13.94 -2.20
N ALA A 119 -4.73 -12.68 -2.44
CA ALA A 119 -3.84 -11.54 -2.35
C ALA A 119 -3.24 -11.37 -0.95
N LEU A 120 -4.05 -11.42 0.11
CA LEU A 120 -3.56 -11.34 1.49
C LEU A 120 -2.61 -12.50 1.82
N GLN A 121 -2.92 -13.71 1.36
CA GLN A 121 -2.04 -14.87 1.53
C GLN A 121 -0.70 -14.68 0.81
N ARG A 122 -0.71 -14.15 -0.41
CA ARG A 122 0.51 -13.83 -1.17
C ARG A 122 1.34 -12.77 -0.47
N LEU A 123 0.72 -11.66 -0.05
CA LEU A 123 1.40 -10.58 0.68
C LEU A 123 2.04 -11.10 1.98
N ALA A 124 1.32 -11.93 2.74
CA ALA A 124 1.84 -12.51 3.98
C ALA A 124 3.07 -13.40 3.74
N ARG A 125 3.07 -14.20 2.67
CA ARG A 125 4.21 -15.05 2.31
C ARG A 125 5.47 -14.26 1.97
N LEU A 126 5.33 -13.04 1.48
CA LEU A 126 6.47 -12.16 1.15
C LEU A 126 7.14 -11.58 2.40
N VAL A 127 6.44 -11.55 3.54
CA VAL A 127 6.96 -11.00 4.80
C VAL A 127 7.91 -12.00 5.45
N ALA A 128 9.08 -11.53 5.85
CA ALA A 128 10.05 -12.31 6.62
C ALA A 128 9.51 -12.70 8.02
N PRO A 129 10.02 -13.77 8.65
CA PRO A 129 9.74 -14.04 10.06
C PRO A 129 9.99 -12.80 10.90
N GLY A 130 9.11 -12.49 11.85
CA GLY A 130 9.16 -11.26 12.65
C GLY A 130 8.89 -9.95 11.90
N GLY A 131 8.75 -9.99 10.58
CA GLY A 131 8.47 -8.83 9.74
C GLY A 131 7.02 -8.32 9.82
N THR A 132 6.69 -7.28 9.05
CA THR A 132 5.37 -6.64 9.12
C THR A 132 4.65 -6.56 7.77
N LEU A 133 3.32 -6.70 7.82
CA LEU A 133 2.41 -6.37 6.72
C LEU A 133 1.54 -5.20 7.13
N ALA A 134 1.51 -4.14 6.31
CA ALA A 134 0.62 -3.01 6.50
C ALA A 134 -0.09 -2.63 5.20
N VAL A 135 -1.42 -2.75 5.19
CA VAL A 135 -2.24 -2.50 4.01
C VAL A 135 -3.32 -1.48 4.32
N VAL A 136 -3.36 -0.40 3.56
CA VAL A 136 -4.50 0.52 3.54
C VAL A 136 -5.33 0.22 2.29
N THR A 137 -6.61 -0.08 2.47
CA THR A 137 -7.50 -0.46 1.37
C THR A 137 -8.91 0.12 1.55
N PHE A 138 -9.71 -0.04 0.52
CA PHE A 138 -11.14 0.25 0.56
C PHE A 138 -11.96 -0.97 0.93
N VAL A 139 -13.18 -0.74 1.40
CA VAL A 139 -14.19 -1.77 1.58
C VAL A 139 -15.51 -1.32 0.95
N LYS A 140 -16.29 -2.29 0.48
CA LYS A 140 -17.62 -2.07 -0.07
C LYS A 140 -18.53 -1.44 1.00
N PRO A 141 -19.26 -0.37 0.67
CA PRO A 141 -20.30 0.15 1.56
C PRO A 141 -21.32 -0.93 1.92
N SER A 142 -21.75 -0.95 3.17
CA SER A 142 -22.80 -1.82 3.64
C SER A 142 -23.73 -1.04 4.58
N PHE A 143 -24.96 -1.51 4.76
CA PHE A 143 -25.91 -0.87 5.66
C PHE A 143 -25.35 -0.64 7.07
N ARG A 144 -24.60 -1.59 7.61
CA ARG A 144 -23.97 -1.50 8.94
C ARG A 144 -22.85 -0.47 9.03
N ASN A 145 -22.30 -0.02 7.92
CA ASN A 145 -21.21 0.94 7.84
C ASN A 145 -21.62 2.24 7.14
N GLY A 146 -22.91 2.42 6.81
CA GLY A 146 -23.41 3.52 6.01
C GLY A 146 -23.06 4.90 6.59
N LEU A 147 -23.26 5.08 7.90
CA LEU A 147 -22.91 6.35 8.59
C LEU A 147 -21.40 6.65 8.50
N TRP A 148 -20.55 5.65 8.70
CA TRP A 148 -19.09 5.85 8.57
C TRP A 148 -18.68 6.19 7.13
N HIS A 149 -19.30 5.58 6.13
CA HIS A 149 -19.04 5.92 4.73
C HIS A 149 -19.53 7.34 4.41
N LEU A 150 -20.73 7.73 4.89
CA LEU A 150 -21.29 9.05 4.68
C LEU A 150 -20.41 10.15 5.32
N THR A 151 -20.03 10.00 6.58
CA THR A 151 -19.13 10.94 7.27
C THR A 151 -17.76 11.01 6.61
N SER A 152 -17.23 9.87 6.15
CA SER A 152 -15.98 9.81 5.39
C SER A 152 -16.07 10.53 4.06
N TRP A 153 -17.19 10.41 3.35
CA TRP A 153 -17.41 11.10 2.07
C TRP A 153 -17.49 12.62 2.25
N VAL A 154 -18.24 13.09 3.26
CA VAL A 154 -18.32 14.52 3.60
C VAL A 154 -16.95 15.08 3.97
N ALA A 155 -16.21 14.39 4.86
CA ALA A 155 -14.88 14.79 5.27
C ALA A 155 -13.89 14.82 4.09
N CYS A 156 -13.99 13.85 3.18
CA CYS A 156 -13.19 13.81 1.95
C CYS A 156 -13.44 15.04 1.06
N GLY A 157 -14.72 15.38 0.83
CA GLY A 157 -15.10 16.56 0.06
C GLY A 157 -14.58 17.86 0.65
N ALA A 158 -14.72 18.03 1.98
CA ALA A 158 -14.24 19.22 2.69
C ALA A 158 -12.72 19.38 2.59
N VAL A 159 -11.97 18.31 2.85
CA VAL A 159 -10.50 18.35 2.82
C VAL A 159 -9.98 18.55 1.39
N ASN A 160 -10.56 17.91 0.39
CA ASN A 160 -10.21 18.14 -1.03
C ASN A 160 -10.41 19.60 -1.44
N ARG A 161 -11.46 20.25 -0.92
CA ARG A 161 -11.75 21.67 -1.22
C ARG A 161 -10.70 22.61 -0.62
N ILE A 162 -10.20 22.29 0.58
CA ILE A 162 -9.22 23.12 1.29
C ILE A 162 -7.80 22.92 0.75
N LYS A 163 -7.40 21.67 0.50
CA LYS A 163 -6.02 21.32 0.13
C LYS A 163 -5.74 21.32 -1.37
N GLY A 164 -6.78 21.28 -2.20
CA GLY A 164 -6.66 21.02 -3.62
C GLY A 164 -6.33 19.54 -3.86
N LYS A 165 -7.16 18.86 -4.65
CA LYS A 165 -6.97 17.44 -4.98
C LYS A 165 -5.91 17.31 -6.07
N TRP A 166 -4.83 16.61 -5.78
CA TRP A 166 -3.93 16.12 -6.82
C TRP A 166 -4.54 14.85 -7.44
N GLU A 167 -4.78 14.89 -8.74
CA GLU A 167 -5.38 13.76 -9.45
C GLU A 167 -4.29 12.76 -9.85
N HIS A 168 -4.45 11.53 -9.39
CA HIS A 168 -3.65 10.41 -9.90
C HIS A 168 -4.33 9.83 -11.16
N THR A 169 -3.54 9.29 -12.04
CA THR A 169 -4.00 8.72 -13.30
C THR A 169 -4.19 7.20 -13.23
N ALA A 170 -4.06 6.60 -12.05
CA ALA A 170 -4.28 5.17 -11.86
C ALA A 170 -5.76 4.80 -12.07
N PRO A 171 -6.06 3.63 -12.69
CA PRO A 171 -7.42 3.17 -12.88
C PRO A 171 -8.18 3.08 -11.55
N VAL A 172 -9.45 3.48 -11.55
CA VAL A 172 -10.32 3.35 -10.37
C VAL A 172 -11.20 2.14 -10.55
N LYS A 173 -11.02 1.10 -9.73
CA LYS A 173 -11.90 -0.06 -9.68
C LYS A 173 -12.90 0.12 -8.54
N TRP A 174 -14.16 0.31 -8.89
CA TRP A 174 -15.24 0.50 -7.94
C TRP A 174 -16.48 -0.31 -8.36
N PRO A 175 -17.24 -0.94 -7.44
CA PRO A 175 -17.00 -1.00 -5.99
C PRO A 175 -15.88 -1.98 -5.61
N PRO A 176 -15.28 -1.83 -4.40
CA PRO A 176 -14.37 -2.83 -3.85
C PRO A 176 -15.05 -4.20 -3.72
N PRO A 177 -14.29 -5.31 -3.81
CA PRO A 177 -14.90 -6.64 -3.79
C PRO A 177 -15.55 -6.97 -2.44
N ASP A 178 -14.95 -6.59 -1.34
CA ASP A 178 -15.34 -7.02 0.00
C ASP A 178 -15.94 -5.93 0.86
N THR A 179 -16.94 -6.32 1.66
CA THR A 179 -17.39 -5.54 2.82
C THR A 179 -16.37 -5.66 3.96
N LEU A 180 -16.44 -4.74 4.94
CA LEU A 180 -15.58 -4.79 6.13
C LEU A 180 -15.70 -6.14 6.88
N ARG A 181 -16.89 -6.76 6.90
CA ARG A 181 -17.11 -8.05 7.55
C ARG A 181 -16.35 -9.17 6.83
N GLN A 182 -16.45 -9.22 5.50
CA GLN A 182 -15.74 -10.20 4.67
C GLN A 182 -14.23 -10.03 4.81
N LEU A 183 -13.72 -8.80 4.66
CA LEU A 183 -12.29 -8.51 4.85
C LEU A 183 -11.79 -8.97 6.22
N ARG A 184 -12.53 -8.70 7.30
CA ARG A 184 -12.19 -9.19 8.64
C ARG A 184 -12.20 -10.70 8.73
N GLY A 185 -13.10 -11.38 8.03
CA GLY A 185 -13.14 -12.84 7.94
C GLY A 185 -11.89 -13.40 7.28
N HIS A 186 -11.48 -12.85 6.15
CA HIS A 186 -10.24 -13.22 5.45
C HIS A 186 -9.00 -13.02 6.35
N VAL A 187 -8.90 -11.84 6.96
CA VAL A 187 -7.75 -11.50 7.84
C VAL A 187 -7.67 -12.47 9.02
N ARG A 188 -8.78 -12.74 9.72
CA ARG A 188 -8.79 -13.68 10.86
C ARG A 188 -8.38 -15.10 10.47
N GLY A 189 -8.75 -15.55 9.29
CA GLY A 189 -8.44 -16.90 8.83
C GLY A 189 -7.02 -17.08 8.28
N LEU A 190 -6.31 -15.98 8.00
CA LEU A 190 -4.99 -16.04 7.36
C LEU A 190 -3.86 -15.45 8.22
N LEU A 191 -4.16 -14.44 9.02
CA LEU A 191 -3.19 -13.59 9.70
C LEU A 191 -3.50 -13.58 11.20
N PRO A 192 -2.97 -14.52 11.99
CA PRO A 192 -3.15 -14.54 13.43
C PRO A 192 -2.73 -13.20 14.05
N ASP A 193 -3.48 -12.72 15.01
CA ASP A 193 -3.24 -11.45 15.74
C ASP A 193 -3.25 -10.17 14.91
N ALA A 194 -3.62 -10.26 13.63
CA ALA A 194 -3.74 -9.08 12.78
C ALA A 194 -4.85 -8.14 13.27
N ARG A 195 -4.59 -6.84 13.13
CA ARG A 195 -5.52 -5.78 13.51
C ARG A 195 -6.14 -5.15 12.26
N VAL A 196 -7.47 -5.00 12.27
CA VAL A 196 -8.23 -4.33 11.21
C VAL A 196 -8.92 -3.10 11.79
N ARG A 197 -8.42 -1.91 11.46
CA ARG A 197 -8.91 -0.61 11.96
C ARG A 197 -9.59 0.20 10.86
N ARG A 198 -10.73 0.80 11.17
CA ARG A 198 -11.31 1.84 10.32
C ARG A 198 -10.46 3.11 10.39
N LEU A 199 -10.27 3.74 9.26
CA LEU A 199 -9.61 5.02 9.13
C LEU A 199 -10.62 6.06 8.62
N LEU A 200 -10.22 7.34 8.61
CA LEU A 200 -10.96 8.39 7.95
C LEU A 200 -11.04 8.13 6.43
N PHE A 201 -11.89 8.87 5.73
CA PHE A 201 -12.03 8.85 4.27
C PHE A 201 -12.38 7.46 3.69
N GLY A 202 -13.10 6.63 4.47
CA GLY A 202 -13.58 5.32 4.00
C GLY A 202 -12.48 4.27 3.80
N ARG A 203 -11.34 4.43 4.43
CA ARG A 203 -10.22 3.47 4.38
C ARG A 203 -10.22 2.53 5.56
N VAL A 204 -9.56 1.40 5.37
CA VAL A 204 -9.30 0.40 6.41
C VAL A 204 -7.81 0.08 6.42
N LEU A 205 -7.20 0.06 7.59
CA LEU A 205 -5.83 -0.42 7.80
C LEU A 205 -5.88 -1.87 8.29
N ILE A 206 -5.14 -2.74 7.61
CA ILE A 206 -4.74 -4.05 8.09
C ILE A 206 -3.29 -3.93 8.55
N SER A 207 -2.97 -4.37 9.75
CA SER A 207 -1.61 -4.45 10.26
C SER A 207 -1.39 -5.82 10.91
N TRP A 208 -0.30 -6.47 10.53
CA TRP A 208 0.08 -7.80 10.99
C TRP A 208 1.59 -7.90 11.17
N ARG A 209 2.03 -8.68 12.14
CA ARG A 209 3.42 -9.08 12.32
C ARG A 209 3.51 -10.57 12.08
N ALA A 210 4.43 -10.99 11.22
CA ALA A 210 4.69 -12.40 11.02
C ALA A 210 5.24 -13.04 12.29
N PRO A 211 4.88 -14.28 12.61
CA PRO A 211 5.56 -15.05 13.65
C PRO A 211 7.06 -15.16 13.37
N ASP A 212 7.86 -15.30 14.43
CA ASP A 212 9.31 -15.51 14.33
C ASP A 212 9.63 -16.90 13.80
#